data_d2d2e679be58c088d9d59a4fc3fc9e3f
#
_entry.id   d2d2e679be58c088d9d59a4fc3fc9e3f
#
_cell.length_a   1.000
_cell.length_b   1.000
_cell.length_c   1.000
_cell.angle_alpha   90.00
_cell.angle_beta   90.00
_cell.angle_gamma   90.00
#
_symmetry.space_group_name_H-M   'P 1'
#
loop_
_entity.id
_entity.type
_entity.pdbx_description
1 polymer ?
#
loop_
_entity_poly.entity_id
_entity_poly.type
_entity_poly.pdbx_seq_one_letter_code
_entity_poly.pdbx_strand_id
1 'polypeptide(L)'
;MVVTEHDQYETVRLGLHRMQRMMANRRSWSALAESAGVDLPQQVIQVLQHLHDGTPKSVAELARLARMDAAAVSRQVRALEEQGLVARRPSVSHGRVVLIEPTATGLAVAQRVHRRRNEHLADTFANWSPDEVETLGRLMLRLVDDLQGTPHRHD
;
A
#
# COMPACT_ATOMS: atom_id res chain seq x y z
N MET A 1 5.88 38.83 12.14
CA MET A 1 6.40 37.62 12.81
C MET A 1 7.20 36.86 11.78
N VAL A 2 8.53 36.91 11.87
CA VAL A 2 9.42 36.24 10.91
C VAL A 2 9.38 34.75 11.27
N VAL A 3 8.67 33.95 10.48
CA VAL A 3 8.78 32.48 10.57
C VAL A 3 10.19 32.16 10.12
N THR A 4 11.04 31.76 11.05
CA THR A 4 12.41 31.33 10.76
C THR A 4 12.36 30.08 9.89
N GLU A 5 13.24 29.94 8.91
CA GLU A 5 13.34 28.75 8.02
C GLU A 5 13.35 27.42 8.79
N HIS A 6 13.77 27.44 10.03
CA HIS A 6 13.80 26.29 10.91
C HIS A 6 12.39 25.83 11.36
N ASP A 7 11.42 26.73 11.42
CA ASP A 7 10.08 26.47 11.97
C ASP A 7 9.16 25.76 10.94
N GLN A 8 9.32 26.04 9.64
CA GLN A 8 8.48 25.43 8.60
C GLN A 8 8.71 23.91 8.43
N TYR A 9 9.94 23.43 8.67
CA TYR A 9 10.25 22.00 8.58
C TYR A 9 9.88 21.21 9.84
N GLU A 10 9.76 21.88 11.00
CA GLU A 10 9.41 21.23 12.27
C GLU A 10 8.02 20.58 12.20
N THR A 11 7.04 21.29 11.66
CA THR A 11 5.67 20.75 11.51
C THR A 11 5.66 19.54 10.58
N VAL A 12 6.38 19.61 9.45
CA VAL A 12 6.50 18.50 8.51
C VAL A 12 7.21 17.31 9.16
N ARG A 13 8.34 17.56 9.83
CA ARG A 13 9.10 16.54 10.56
C ARG A 13 8.26 15.84 11.62
N LEU A 14 7.50 16.60 12.41
CA LEU A 14 6.61 16.06 13.43
C LEU A 14 5.50 15.21 12.82
N GLY A 15 4.90 15.67 11.71
CA GLY A 15 3.88 14.95 10.97
C GLY A 15 4.41 13.61 10.43
N LEU A 16 5.58 13.62 9.80
CA LEU A 16 6.24 12.41 9.29
C LEU A 16 6.57 11.43 10.43
N HIS A 17 7.12 11.92 11.55
CA HIS A 17 7.44 11.08 12.70
C HIS A 17 6.20 10.40 13.28
N ARG A 18 5.11 11.16 13.47
CA ARG A 18 3.84 10.60 13.97
C ARG A 18 3.25 9.58 13.00
N MET A 19 3.29 9.87 11.71
CA MET A 19 2.81 8.95 10.67
C MET A 19 3.62 7.65 10.65
N GLN A 20 4.96 7.73 10.71
CA GLN A 20 5.82 6.55 10.80
C GLN A 20 5.48 5.67 12.00
N ARG A 21 5.31 6.27 13.18
CA ARG A 21 4.92 5.52 14.40
C ARG A 21 3.55 4.86 14.26
N MET A 22 2.59 5.56 13.65
CA MET A 22 1.26 5.02 13.41
C MET A 22 1.31 3.84 12.43
N MET A 23 2.05 3.97 11.33
CA MET A 23 2.19 2.91 10.32
C MET A 23 2.99 1.70 10.81
N ALA A 24 3.93 1.90 11.74
CA ALA A 24 4.66 0.80 12.38
C ALA A 24 3.80 0.00 13.39
N ASN A 25 2.62 0.52 13.74
CA ASN A 25 1.75 -0.12 14.71
C ASN A 25 1.01 -1.30 14.06
N ARG A 26 1.40 -2.53 14.45
CA ARG A 26 0.75 -3.78 14.01
C ARG A 26 -0.76 -3.82 14.29
N ARG A 27 -1.24 -3.12 15.34
CA ARG A 27 -2.67 -3.08 15.70
C ARG A 27 -3.55 -2.50 14.59
N SER A 28 -3.07 -1.50 13.86
CA SER A 28 -3.82 -0.90 12.76
C SER A 28 -4.07 -1.88 11.62
N TRP A 29 -3.08 -2.73 11.32
CA TRP A 29 -3.22 -3.78 10.31
C TRP A 29 -4.11 -4.94 10.77
N SER A 30 -3.98 -5.37 12.02
CA SER A 30 -4.84 -6.40 12.60
C SER A 30 -6.30 -5.95 12.60
N ALA A 31 -6.57 -4.70 12.98
CA ALA A 31 -7.91 -4.13 12.94
C ALA A 31 -8.48 -4.06 11.52
N LEU A 32 -7.67 -3.73 10.52
CA LEU A 32 -8.10 -3.73 9.12
C LEU A 32 -8.44 -5.15 8.65
N ALA A 33 -7.57 -6.12 8.91
CA ALA A 33 -7.77 -7.52 8.55
C ALA A 33 -9.03 -8.10 9.23
N GLU A 34 -9.18 -7.85 10.52
CA GLU A 34 -10.35 -8.25 11.30
C GLU A 34 -11.64 -7.60 10.77
N SER A 35 -11.63 -6.30 10.48
CA SER A 35 -12.79 -5.59 9.92
C SER A 35 -13.16 -6.08 8.53
N ALA A 36 -12.18 -6.56 7.75
CA ALA A 36 -12.41 -7.18 6.45
C ALA A 36 -12.78 -8.67 6.54
N GLY A 37 -12.79 -9.25 7.74
CA GLY A 37 -13.04 -10.68 7.96
C GLY A 37 -11.98 -11.57 7.30
N VAL A 38 -10.71 -11.15 7.37
CA VAL A 38 -9.58 -11.81 6.70
C VAL A 38 -8.55 -12.22 7.74
N ASP A 39 -8.29 -13.52 7.82
CA ASP A 39 -7.23 -14.09 8.65
C ASP A 39 -5.97 -14.35 7.82
N LEU A 40 -5.29 -13.27 7.48
CA LEU A 40 -4.05 -13.30 6.70
C LEU A 40 -2.97 -12.44 7.34
N PRO A 41 -1.69 -12.86 7.28
CA PRO A 41 -0.59 -12.01 7.72
C PRO A 41 -0.54 -10.69 6.94
N GLN A 42 -0.11 -9.62 7.62
CA GLN A 42 0.00 -8.28 7.04
C GLN A 42 0.70 -8.26 5.68
N GLN A 43 1.83 -8.96 5.56
CA GLN A 43 2.63 -8.98 4.33
C GLN A 43 1.90 -9.65 3.16
N VAL A 44 1.08 -10.66 3.45
CA VAL A 44 0.23 -11.33 2.45
C VAL A 44 -0.85 -10.39 1.95
N ILE A 45 -1.52 -9.67 2.87
CA ILE A 45 -2.53 -8.66 2.54
C ILE A 45 -1.92 -7.53 1.71
N GLN A 46 -0.69 -7.10 2.04
CA GLN A 46 0.00 -6.05 1.27
C GLN A 46 0.20 -6.40 -0.20
N VAL A 47 0.41 -7.67 -0.52
CA VAL A 47 0.51 -8.12 -1.92
C VAL A 47 -0.87 -8.28 -2.54
N LEU A 48 -1.78 -8.96 -1.85
CA LEU A 48 -3.12 -9.26 -2.36
C LEU A 48 -3.93 -8.00 -2.70
N GLN A 49 -3.81 -6.93 -1.90
CA GLN A 49 -4.53 -5.67 -2.12
C GLN A 49 -4.27 -5.05 -3.50
N HIS A 50 -3.10 -5.29 -4.10
CA HIS A 50 -2.76 -4.77 -5.44
C HIS A 50 -3.44 -5.53 -6.58
N LEU A 51 -4.21 -6.57 -6.26
CA LEU A 51 -4.99 -7.37 -7.21
C LEU A 51 -6.51 -7.10 -7.11
N HIS A 52 -6.92 -6.05 -6.37
CA HIS A 52 -8.35 -5.73 -6.13
C HIS A 52 -9.11 -5.31 -7.41
N ASP A 53 -8.43 -4.88 -8.44
CA ASP A 53 -8.97 -4.53 -9.76
C ASP A 53 -9.16 -5.76 -10.68
N GLY A 54 -8.73 -6.94 -10.24
CA GLY A 54 -8.77 -8.17 -11.02
C GLY A 54 -7.70 -8.27 -12.11
N THR A 55 -6.87 -7.24 -12.26
CA THR A 55 -5.83 -7.21 -13.30
C THR A 55 -4.65 -8.10 -12.91
N PRO A 56 -4.28 -9.10 -13.74
CA PRO A 56 -3.09 -9.90 -13.50
C PRO A 56 -1.81 -9.06 -13.53
N LYS A 57 -0.90 -9.31 -12.61
CA LYS A 57 0.36 -8.56 -12.45
C LYS A 57 1.55 -9.52 -12.34
N SER A 58 2.69 -9.12 -12.86
CA SER A 58 3.94 -9.86 -12.65
C SER A 58 4.46 -9.69 -11.22
N VAL A 59 5.32 -10.63 -10.79
CA VAL A 59 6.00 -10.50 -9.48
C VAL A 59 6.78 -9.18 -9.39
N ALA A 60 7.41 -8.74 -10.48
CA ALA A 60 8.15 -7.48 -10.51
C ALA A 60 7.23 -6.25 -10.31
N GLU A 61 6.05 -6.25 -10.94
CA GLU A 61 5.05 -5.19 -10.73
C GLU A 61 4.52 -5.18 -9.29
N LEU A 62 4.19 -6.36 -8.75
CA LEU A 62 3.75 -6.49 -7.36
C LEU A 62 4.83 -6.04 -6.38
N ALA A 63 6.11 -6.34 -6.65
CA ALA A 63 7.24 -5.91 -5.84
C ALA A 63 7.35 -4.37 -5.82
N ARG A 64 7.23 -3.74 -6.98
CA ARG A 64 7.23 -2.27 -7.10
C ARG A 64 6.04 -1.65 -6.36
N LEU A 65 4.83 -2.18 -6.55
CA LEU A 65 3.61 -1.66 -5.92
C LEU A 65 3.60 -1.85 -4.41
N ALA A 66 3.99 -3.03 -3.93
CA ALA A 66 4.05 -3.35 -2.50
C ALA A 66 5.29 -2.78 -1.79
N ARG A 67 6.25 -2.22 -2.54
CA ARG A 67 7.56 -1.77 -2.04
C ARG A 67 8.29 -2.86 -1.26
N MET A 68 8.31 -4.05 -1.83
CA MET A 68 8.97 -5.24 -1.30
C MET A 68 9.97 -5.74 -2.34
N ASP A 69 10.98 -6.50 -1.90
CA ASP A 69 11.84 -7.20 -2.84
C ASP A 69 11.09 -8.37 -3.52
N ALA A 70 11.56 -8.75 -4.71
CA ALA A 70 10.89 -9.79 -5.52
C ALA A 70 10.87 -11.16 -4.82
N ALA A 71 11.87 -11.47 -4.00
CA ALA A 71 11.92 -12.73 -3.24
C ALA A 71 10.85 -12.73 -2.13
N ALA A 72 10.68 -11.60 -1.43
CA ALA A 72 9.62 -11.44 -0.44
C ALA A 72 8.24 -11.58 -1.09
N VAL A 73 7.99 -10.87 -2.22
CA VAL A 73 6.72 -11.00 -2.96
C VAL A 73 6.49 -12.44 -3.41
N SER A 74 7.51 -13.13 -3.94
CA SER A 74 7.38 -14.52 -4.36
C SER A 74 6.96 -15.45 -3.22
N ARG A 75 7.46 -15.22 -2.00
CA ARG A 75 7.02 -15.96 -0.79
C ARG A 75 5.55 -15.67 -0.45
N GLN A 76 5.13 -14.40 -0.51
CA GLN A 76 3.74 -14.02 -0.24
C GLN A 76 2.78 -14.57 -1.30
N VAL A 77 3.17 -14.53 -2.58
CA VAL A 77 2.40 -15.14 -3.68
C VAL A 77 2.21 -16.63 -3.45
N ARG A 78 3.27 -17.33 -3.02
CA ARG A 78 3.17 -18.76 -2.70
C ARG A 78 2.15 -19.02 -1.57
N ALA A 79 2.19 -18.23 -0.50
CA ALA A 79 1.21 -18.33 0.59
C ALA A 79 -0.22 -18.05 0.12
N LEU A 80 -0.41 -17.10 -0.83
CA LEU A 80 -1.70 -16.82 -1.43
C LEU A 80 -2.18 -17.95 -2.34
N GLU A 81 -1.28 -18.59 -3.09
CA GLU A 81 -1.59 -19.77 -3.91
C GLU A 81 -2.02 -20.96 -3.04
N GLU A 82 -1.29 -21.25 -1.96
CA GLU A 82 -1.60 -22.32 -1.01
C GLU A 82 -2.99 -22.15 -0.38
N GLN A 83 -3.46 -20.93 -0.26
CA GLN A 83 -4.81 -20.60 0.22
C GLN A 83 -5.86 -20.47 -0.90
N GLY A 84 -5.49 -20.69 -2.16
CA GLY A 84 -6.40 -20.61 -3.29
C GLY A 84 -6.89 -19.20 -3.60
N LEU A 85 -6.14 -18.16 -3.20
CA LEU A 85 -6.51 -16.77 -3.41
C LEU A 85 -5.94 -16.17 -4.70
N VAL A 86 -4.85 -16.73 -5.22
CA VAL A 86 -4.27 -16.35 -6.51
C VAL A 86 -3.88 -17.59 -7.31
N ALA A 87 -3.71 -17.41 -8.62
CA ALA A 87 -3.18 -18.42 -9.53
C ALA A 87 -2.08 -17.82 -10.40
N ARG A 88 -1.16 -18.67 -10.88
CA ARG A 88 -0.14 -18.29 -11.86
C ARG A 88 -0.64 -18.56 -13.26
N ARG A 89 -0.40 -17.61 -14.16
CA ARG A 89 -0.73 -17.74 -15.56
C ARG A 89 0.44 -17.27 -16.44
N PRO A 90 0.81 -18.00 -17.50
CA PRO A 90 1.74 -17.49 -18.51
C PRO A 90 1.19 -16.21 -19.16
N SER A 91 2.05 -15.23 -19.38
CA SER A 91 1.66 -14.05 -20.15
C SER A 91 1.46 -14.41 -21.62
N VAL A 92 0.34 -13.97 -22.20
CA VAL A 92 0.03 -14.21 -23.62
C VAL A 92 0.98 -13.42 -24.53
N SER A 93 1.40 -12.23 -24.11
CA SER A 93 2.26 -11.32 -24.88
C SER A 93 3.75 -11.56 -24.69
N HIS A 94 4.15 -12.13 -23.56
CA HIS A 94 5.55 -12.36 -23.19
C HIS A 94 5.70 -13.73 -22.54
N GLY A 95 5.82 -14.78 -23.33
CA GLY A 95 5.78 -16.19 -22.91
C GLY A 95 6.75 -16.63 -21.79
N ARG A 96 7.70 -15.79 -21.39
CA ARG A 96 8.59 -16.02 -20.23
C ARG A 96 8.13 -15.34 -18.95
N VAL A 97 7.09 -14.48 -19.02
CA VAL A 97 6.58 -13.76 -17.87
C VAL A 97 5.40 -14.52 -17.29
N VAL A 98 5.49 -14.81 -16.00
CA VAL A 98 4.38 -15.40 -15.24
C VAL A 98 3.61 -14.25 -14.57
N LEU A 99 2.32 -14.22 -14.81
CA LEU A 99 1.38 -13.30 -14.20
C LEU A 99 0.68 -13.97 -13.02
N ILE A 100 0.46 -13.20 -11.99
CA ILE A 100 -0.32 -13.55 -10.81
C ILE A 100 -1.69 -12.94 -10.99
N GLU A 101 -2.73 -13.75 -11.01
CA GLU A 101 -4.11 -13.29 -11.08
C GLU A 101 -4.90 -13.72 -9.85
N PRO A 102 -5.81 -12.90 -9.35
CA PRO A 102 -6.66 -13.30 -8.24
C PRO A 102 -7.67 -14.34 -8.70
N THR A 103 -7.92 -15.36 -7.90
CA THR A 103 -9.10 -16.22 -8.05
C THR A 103 -10.36 -15.44 -7.71
N ALA A 104 -11.54 -15.98 -7.98
CA ALA A 104 -12.80 -15.35 -7.57
C ALA A 104 -12.83 -15.07 -6.05
N THR A 105 -12.34 -16.01 -5.25
CA THR A 105 -12.22 -15.84 -3.79
C THR A 105 -11.19 -14.79 -3.43
N GLY A 106 -10.00 -14.81 -4.07
CA GLY A 106 -8.95 -13.82 -3.85
C GLY A 106 -9.38 -12.42 -4.23
N LEU A 107 -10.08 -12.26 -5.35
CA LEU A 107 -10.64 -10.97 -5.79
C LEU A 107 -11.63 -10.43 -4.76
N ALA A 108 -12.55 -11.27 -4.27
CA ALA A 108 -13.52 -10.87 -3.25
C ALA A 108 -12.85 -10.44 -1.95
N VAL A 109 -11.77 -11.12 -1.53
CA VAL A 109 -10.97 -10.74 -0.36
C VAL A 109 -10.24 -9.41 -0.60
N ALA A 110 -9.55 -9.28 -1.74
CA ALA A 110 -8.83 -8.06 -2.09
C ALA A 110 -9.76 -6.83 -2.14
N GLN A 111 -10.94 -6.98 -2.73
CA GLN A 111 -11.95 -5.94 -2.79
C GLN A 111 -12.51 -5.56 -1.42
N ARG A 112 -12.69 -6.52 -0.50
CA ARG A 112 -13.12 -6.22 0.87
C ARG A 112 -12.05 -5.39 1.60
N VAL A 113 -10.80 -5.80 1.51
CA VAL A 113 -9.69 -5.04 2.12
C VAL A 113 -9.63 -3.63 1.55
N HIS A 114 -9.70 -3.49 0.23
CA HIS A 114 -9.69 -2.20 -0.45
C HIS A 114 -10.87 -1.30 0.00
N ARG A 115 -12.07 -1.83 0.04
CA ARG A 115 -13.26 -1.11 0.48
C ARG A 115 -13.14 -0.64 1.94
N ARG A 116 -12.69 -1.51 2.86
CA ARG A 116 -12.50 -1.15 4.27
C ARG A 116 -11.45 -0.05 4.46
N ARG A 117 -10.41 -0.06 3.66
CA ARG A 117 -9.42 1.05 3.67
C ARG A 117 -10.02 2.36 3.21
N ASN A 118 -10.84 2.33 2.15
CA ASN A 118 -11.50 3.53 1.64
C ASN A 118 -12.54 4.07 2.65
N GLU A 119 -13.32 3.20 3.29
CA GLU A 119 -14.24 3.57 4.36
C GLU A 119 -13.49 4.24 5.51
N HIS A 120 -12.39 3.64 5.96
CA HIS A 120 -11.55 4.23 7.02
C HIS A 120 -10.97 5.61 6.63
N LEU A 121 -10.55 5.78 5.38
CA LEU A 121 -10.10 7.08 4.88
C LEU A 121 -11.25 8.08 4.83
N ALA A 122 -12.43 7.68 4.37
CA ALA A 122 -13.61 8.53 4.35
C ALA A 122 -14.00 9.00 5.77
N ASP A 123 -13.98 8.11 6.75
CA ASP A 123 -14.23 8.45 8.16
C ASP A 123 -13.14 9.39 8.70
N THR A 124 -11.88 9.15 8.36
CA THR A 124 -10.76 9.99 8.79
C THR A 124 -10.89 11.41 8.26
N PHE A 125 -11.35 11.57 7.02
CA PHE A 125 -11.51 12.86 6.37
C PHE A 125 -12.93 13.44 6.44
N ALA A 126 -13.82 12.89 7.29
CA ALA A 126 -15.21 13.31 7.38
C ALA A 126 -15.42 14.81 7.66
N ASN A 127 -14.46 15.45 8.35
CA ASN A 127 -14.50 16.88 8.69
C ASN A 127 -13.59 17.75 7.80
N TRP A 128 -13.03 17.18 6.72
CA TRP A 128 -12.18 17.89 5.77
C TRP A 128 -13.00 18.29 4.55
N SER A 129 -12.70 19.45 3.98
CA SER A 129 -13.28 19.82 2.69
C SER A 129 -12.67 18.97 1.56
N PRO A 130 -13.37 18.78 0.43
CA PRO A 130 -12.82 18.09 -0.74
C PRO A 130 -11.49 18.69 -1.22
N ASP A 131 -11.35 20.01 -1.21
CA ASP A 131 -10.13 20.72 -1.63
C ASP A 131 -8.93 20.44 -0.70
N GLU A 132 -9.18 20.31 0.61
CA GLU A 132 -8.15 19.93 1.58
C GLU A 132 -7.67 18.50 1.35
N VAL A 133 -8.58 17.57 1.10
CA VAL A 133 -8.24 16.15 0.83
C VAL A 133 -7.45 16.04 -0.48
N GLU A 134 -7.88 16.72 -1.55
CA GLU A 134 -7.18 16.74 -2.84
C GLU A 134 -5.78 17.34 -2.69
N THR A 135 -5.70 18.49 -2.01
CA THR A 135 -4.42 19.17 -1.77
C THR A 135 -3.47 18.30 -0.98
N LEU A 136 -3.93 17.66 0.10
CA LEU A 136 -3.13 16.72 0.88
C LEU A 136 -2.63 15.57 0.02
N GLY A 137 -3.51 14.92 -0.75
CA GLY A 137 -3.15 13.80 -1.62
C GLY A 137 -2.06 14.18 -2.61
N ARG A 138 -2.20 15.31 -3.30
CA ARG A 138 -1.22 15.84 -4.26
C ARG A 138 0.12 16.16 -3.59
N LEU A 139 0.10 16.82 -2.43
CA LEU A 139 1.32 17.18 -1.70
C LEU A 139 2.03 15.94 -1.12
N MET A 140 1.29 14.95 -0.65
CA MET A 140 1.88 13.68 -0.16
C MET A 140 2.58 12.91 -1.28
N LEU A 141 1.97 12.81 -2.46
CA LEU A 141 2.61 12.16 -3.62
C LEU A 141 3.89 12.89 -4.01
N ARG A 142 3.84 14.22 -4.13
CA ARG A 142 5.02 15.03 -4.41
C ARG A 142 6.12 14.85 -3.35
N LEU A 143 5.76 14.88 -2.08
CA LEU A 143 6.73 14.67 -0.98
C LEU A 143 7.43 13.31 -1.10
N VAL A 144 6.68 12.25 -1.41
CA VAL A 144 7.24 10.90 -1.60
C VAL A 144 8.22 10.87 -2.77
N ASP A 145 7.87 11.51 -3.90
CA ASP A 145 8.72 11.57 -5.09
C ASP A 145 10.00 12.37 -4.81
N ASP A 146 9.88 13.53 -4.17
CA ASP A 146 11.02 14.38 -3.79
C ASP A 146 11.97 13.67 -2.80
N LEU A 147 11.43 12.95 -1.81
CA LEU A 147 12.24 12.17 -0.86
C LEU A 147 12.99 11.02 -1.53
N GLN A 148 12.43 10.41 -2.56
CA GLN A 148 13.08 9.34 -3.32
C GLN A 148 14.16 9.88 -4.27
N GLY A 149 13.95 11.07 -4.81
CA GLY A 149 14.90 11.73 -5.73
C GLY A 149 16.04 12.46 -5.02
N THR A 150 15.95 12.70 -3.71
CA THR A 150 16.94 13.47 -2.96
C THR A 150 17.90 12.54 -2.22
N PRO A 151 19.18 12.43 -2.61
CA PRO A 151 20.13 11.60 -1.89
C PRO A 151 20.41 12.18 -0.50
N HIS A 152 20.49 11.31 0.51
CA HIS A 152 20.94 11.73 1.83
C HIS A 152 22.38 12.26 1.74
N ARG A 153 22.62 13.50 2.19
CA ARG A 153 23.97 14.03 2.33
C ARG A 153 24.65 13.26 3.47
N HIS A 154 25.66 12.51 3.11
CA HIS A 154 26.61 11.96 4.07
C HIS A 154 27.70 13.04 4.27
N ASP A 155 27.70 13.70 5.44
CA ASP A 155 28.81 14.50 5.91
C ASP A 155 29.89 13.58 6.47
#